data_8cea7bc142770443a1eb8541e0eccd84
#
_entry.id   8cea7bc142770443a1eb8541e0eccd84
#
_cell.length_a   1.000
_cell.length_b   1.000
_cell.length_c   1.000
_cell.angle_alpha   90.00
_cell.angle_beta   90.00
_cell.angle_gamma   90.00
#
_symmetry.space_group_name_H-M   'P 1'
#
loop_
_entity.id
_entity.type
_entity.pdbx_description
1 polymer ?
#
loop_
_entity_poly.entity_id
_entity_poly.type
_entity_poly.pdbx_seq_one_letter_code
_entity_poly.pdbx_strand_id
1 'polypeptide(L)'
;EGFRATAKFYKTAINENEDYLMWGADLRYDNSLFRFETEFMNKYNYSDFDGYPGNLSSAYAQGLVKVPVNSNTFKRIEPALRWDAMGYDIFDRGFGVNRATVGVNFVLNTNNFTSLFRVNYEHYFRSSMDMSKLFKSETASDNKLSLEFLLVF
;
A
#
# COMPACT_ATOMS: atom_id res chain seq x y z
N GLU A 1 -14.22 15.82 -7.07
CA GLU A 1 -14.80 14.99 -6.01
C GLU A 1 -15.47 13.78 -6.64
N GLY A 2 -15.20 12.59 -6.18
CA GLY A 2 -15.82 11.42 -6.76
C GLY A 2 -15.36 10.08 -6.21
N PHE A 3 -16.12 9.10 -6.65
CA PHE A 3 -15.91 7.69 -6.40
C PHE A 3 -15.38 7.03 -7.67
N ARG A 4 -14.37 6.18 -7.53
CA ARG A 4 -13.83 5.33 -8.59
C ARG A 4 -13.68 3.92 -8.08
N ALA A 5 -14.16 2.96 -8.85
CA ALA A 5 -13.88 1.54 -8.63
C ALA A 5 -13.28 0.96 -9.91
N THR A 6 -12.30 0.11 -9.79
CA THR A 6 -11.63 -0.54 -10.92
C THR A 6 -11.45 -2.02 -10.61
N ALA A 7 -11.73 -2.88 -11.58
CA ALA A 7 -11.32 -4.27 -11.56
C ALA A 7 -10.15 -4.46 -12.53
N LYS A 8 -9.18 -5.27 -12.13
CA LYS A 8 -7.96 -5.55 -12.90
C LYS A 8 -7.85 -7.05 -13.10
N PHE A 9 -7.47 -7.44 -14.30
CA PHE A 9 -7.29 -8.83 -14.65
C PHE A 9 -6.11 -8.96 -15.59
N TYR A 10 -5.16 -9.82 -15.24
CA TYR A 10 -3.98 -10.12 -16.04
C TYR A 10 -3.79 -11.63 -16.14
N LYS A 11 -3.66 -12.11 -17.36
CA LYS A 11 -3.23 -13.47 -17.62
C LYS A 11 -2.00 -13.41 -18.50
N THR A 12 -0.93 -14.10 -18.14
CA THR A 12 0.25 -14.26 -19.00
C THR A 12 0.83 -15.65 -18.84
N ALA A 13 1.32 -16.19 -19.95
CA ALA A 13 2.17 -17.37 -19.99
C ALA A 13 3.61 -16.89 -20.03
N ILE A 14 4.40 -17.21 -19.00
CA ILE A 14 5.82 -16.86 -18.96
C ILE A 14 6.63 -17.93 -19.74
N ASN A 15 6.24 -19.18 -19.62
CA ASN A 15 6.79 -20.33 -20.34
C ASN A 15 5.67 -21.34 -20.59
N GLU A 16 5.94 -22.39 -21.38
CA GLU A 16 4.96 -23.45 -21.70
C GLU A 16 4.34 -24.16 -20.47
N ASN A 17 4.94 -23.99 -19.28
CA ASN A 17 4.51 -24.61 -18.02
C ASN A 17 4.17 -23.62 -16.88
N GLU A 18 4.24 -22.32 -17.12
CA GLU A 18 4.09 -21.30 -16.09
C GLU A 18 3.06 -20.24 -16.47
N ASP A 19 1.80 -20.61 -16.39
CA ASP A 19 0.69 -19.67 -16.47
C ASP A 19 0.47 -19.02 -15.12
N TYR A 20 0.50 -17.69 -15.02
CA TYR A 20 -0.02 -17.02 -13.86
C TYR A 20 -1.25 -16.16 -14.17
N LEU A 21 -2.14 -16.13 -13.23
CA LEU A 21 -3.35 -15.35 -13.27
C LEU A 21 -3.28 -14.32 -12.13
N MET A 22 -3.39 -13.04 -12.46
CA MET A 22 -3.58 -11.99 -11.46
C MET A 22 -4.94 -11.33 -11.65
N TRP A 23 -5.61 -11.11 -10.55
CA TRP A 23 -6.83 -10.30 -10.52
C TRP A 23 -6.87 -9.43 -9.28
N GLY A 24 -7.59 -8.35 -9.35
CA GLY A 24 -7.72 -7.45 -8.23
C GLY A 24 -8.81 -6.43 -8.44
N ALA A 25 -9.09 -5.68 -7.39
CA ALA A 25 -10.00 -4.57 -7.42
C ALA A 25 -9.47 -3.42 -6.57
N ASP A 26 -9.69 -2.21 -7.00
CA ASP A 26 -9.42 -1.00 -6.23
C ASP A 26 -10.68 -0.14 -6.11
N LEU A 27 -10.73 0.60 -5.02
CA LEU A 27 -11.77 1.54 -4.72
C LEU A 27 -11.15 2.80 -4.15
N ARG A 28 -11.55 3.95 -4.71
CA ARG A 28 -11.10 5.25 -4.26
C ARG A 28 -12.28 6.19 -4.12
N TYR A 29 -12.29 6.92 -3.02
CA TYR A 29 -13.16 8.06 -2.80
C TYR A 29 -12.31 9.28 -2.43
N ASP A 30 -12.58 10.42 -3.08
CA ASP A 30 -11.84 11.65 -2.85
C ASP A 30 -12.80 12.85 -2.86
N ASN A 31 -12.76 13.64 -1.80
CA ASN A 31 -13.50 14.89 -1.71
C ASN A 31 -12.62 16.01 -1.11
N SER A 32 -13.21 17.16 -0.82
CA SER A 32 -12.50 18.31 -0.24
C SER A 32 -11.98 18.07 1.16
N LEU A 33 -12.56 17.14 1.93
CA LEU A 33 -12.26 16.91 3.34
C LEU A 33 -11.39 15.69 3.57
N PHE A 34 -11.59 14.62 2.81
CA PHE A 34 -10.84 13.38 3.01
C PHE A 34 -10.66 12.59 1.70
N ARG A 35 -9.70 11.67 1.73
CA ARG A 35 -9.48 10.65 0.72
C ARG A 35 -9.45 9.29 1.39
N PHE A 36 -10.08 8.33 0.75
CA PHE A 36 -10.00 6.92 1.11
C PHE A 36 -9.64 6.10 -0.12
N GLU A 37 -8.71 5.15 0.03
CA GLU A 37 -8.31 4.24 -1.03
C GLU A 37 -8.13 2.84 -0.44
N THR A 38 -8.55 1.83 -1.21
CA THR A 38 -8.29 0.43 -0.88
C THR A 38 -8.06 -0.36 -2.16
N GLU A 39 -7.19 -1.35 -2.08
CA GLU A 39 -6.90 -2.27 -3.18
C GLU A 39 -6.73 -3.68 -2.62
N PHE A 40 -7.21 -4.64 -3.37
CA PHE A 40 -6.95 -6.05 -3.19
C PHE A 40 -6.39 -6.63 -4.48
N MET A 41 -5.34 -7.43 -4.39
CA MET A 41 -4.77 -8.17 -5.50
C MET A 41 -4.50 -9.61 -5.09
N ASN A 42 -4.75 -10.52 -6.02
CA ASN A 42 -4.44 -11.93 -5.88
C ASN A 42 -3.64 -12.40 -7.08
N LYS A 43 -2.54 -13.08 -6.84
CA LYS A 43 -1.77 -13.80 -7.85
C LYS A 43 -1.95 -15.29 -7.63
N TYR A 44 -2.53 -15.95 -8.61
CA TYR A 44 -2.76 -17.39 -8.63
C TYR A 44 -1.53 -18.11 -9.18
N ASN A 45 -1.24 -19.32 -8.67
CA ASN A 45 -0.15 -20.16 -9.13
C ASN A 45 1.25 -19.54 -8.98
N TYR A 46 1.54 -19.01 -7.80
CA TYR A 46 2.86 -18.51 -7.47
C TYR A 46 3.77 -19.68 -7.06
N SER A 47 4.39 -20.33 -8.05
CA SER A 47 5.20 -21.56 -7.83
C SER A 47 6.69 -21.32 -7.59
N ASP A 48 7.17 -20.09 -7.69
CA ASP A 48 8.61 -19.79 -7.75
C ASP A 48 9.35 -19.82 -6.40
N PHE A 49 8.66 -20.13 -5.30
CA PHE A 49 9.31 -20.29 -4.01
C PHE A 49 9.13 -21.71 -3.49
N ASP A 50 10.23 -22.43 -3.40
CA ASP A 50 10.31 -23.76 -2.81
C ASP A 50 9.53 -23.84 -1.50
N GLY A 51 8.43 -24.58 -1.51
CA GLY A 51 7.65 -24.93 -0.34
C GLY A 51 6.40 -24.09 -0.05
N TYR A 52 6.00 -23.17 -0.93
CA TYR A 52 4.71 -22.46 -0.83
C TYR A 52 3.93 -22.52 -2.15
N PRO A 53 3.35 -23.70 -2.49
CA PRO A 53 2.39 -23.75 -3.59
C PRO A 53 1.13 -23.03 -3.13
N GLY A 54 0.69 -22.04 -3.87
CA GLY A 54 -0.57 -21.37 -3.55
C GLY A 54 -0.72 -19.98 -4.12
N ASN A 55 -1.75 -19.32 -3.67
CA ASN A 55 -2.09 -17.98 -4.10
C ASN A 55 -1.40 -16.94 -3.20
N LEU A 56 -0.74 -15.97 -3.81
CA LEU A 56 -0.25 -14.80 -3.10
C LEU A 56 -1.29 -13.68 -3.20
N SER A 57 -1.74 -13.20 -2.06
CA SER A 57 -2.66 -12.07 -1.98
C SER A 57 -2.04 -10.89 -1.25
N SER A 58 -2.39 -9.69 -1.71
CA SER A 58 -2.07 -8.45 -1.04
C SER A 58 -3.29 -7.55 -0.96
N ALA A 59 -3.38 -6.80 0.11
CA ALA A 59 -4.41 -5.79 0.30
C ALA A 59 -3.83 -4.55 0.96
N TYR A 60 -4.36 -3.38 0.64
CA TYR A 60 -4.17 -2.21 1.47
C TYR A 60 -5.45 -1.41 1.61
N ALA A 61 -5.53 -0.65 2.69
CA ALA A 61 -6.51 0.40 2.88
C ALA A 61 -5.81 1.62 3.46
N GLN A 62 -6.08 2.80 2.92
CA GLN A 62 -5.56 4.05 3.45
C GLN A 62 -6.63 5.14 3.50
N GLY A 63 -6.51 5.98 4.49
CA GLY A 63 -7.32 7.18 4.64
C GLY A 63 -6.47 8.37 5.01
N LEU A 64 -6.84 9.55 4.53
CA LEU A 64 -6.27 10.81 4.97
C LEU A 64 -7.35 11.87 5.10
N VAL A 65 -7.13 12.80 6.01
CA VAL A 65 -8.01 13.97 6.23
C VAL A 65 -7.27 15.21 5.74
N LYS A 66 -7.96 16.06 5.00
CA LYS A 66 -7.41 17.30 4.43
C LYS A 66 -7.76 18.48 5.33
N VAL A 67 -6.84 18.88 6.21
CA VAL A 67 -7.03 19.98 7.15
C VAL A 67 -6.44 21.26 6.55
N PRO A 68 -7.25 22.23 6.10
CA PRO A 68 -6.74 23.51 5.64
C PRO A 68 -6.11 24.27 6.80
N VAL A 69 -4.99 24.93 6.53
CA VAL A 69 -4.30 25.77 7.53
C VAL A 69 -4.11 27.18 6.99
N ASN A 70 -4.27 28.15 7.87
CA ASN A 70 -4.00 29.55 7.54
C ASN A 70 -2.53 29.87 7.77
N SER A 71 -1.70 29.57 6.76
CA SER A 71 -0.25 29.73 6.82
C SER A 71 0.30 30.21 5.47
N ASN A 72 1.32 31.05 5.48
CA ASN A 72 2.02 31.44 4.27
C ASN A 72 2.85 30.30 3.65
N THR A 73 3.23 29.31 4.47
CA THR A 73 4.09 28.19 4.06
C THR A 73 3.31 26.97 3.65
N PHE A 74 2.24 26.65 4.40
CA PHE A 74 1.46 25.42 4.19
C PHE A 74 0.04 25.74 3.74
N LYS A 75 -0.41 25.08 2.70
CA LYS A 75 -1.79 25.12 2.22
C LYS A 75 -2.72 24.27 3.08
N ARG A 76 -2.25 23.09 3.48
CA ARG A 76 -3.00 22.13 4.31
C ARG A 76 -2.07 21.10 4.93
N ILE A 77 -2.54 20.47 5.98
CA ILE A 77 -1.92 19.32 6.64
C ILE A 77 -2.84 18.12 6.43
N GLU A 78 -2.26 16.96 6.09
CA GLU A 78 -3.01 15.75 5.81
C GLU A 78 -2.53 14.60 6.70
N PRO A 79 -3.07 14.44 7.92
CA PRO A 79 -2.85 13.22 8.68
C PRO A 79 -3.40 12.01 7.91
N ALA A 80 -2.64 10.93 7.90
CA ALA A 80 -2.92 9.74 7.12
C ALA A 80 -2.68 8.47 7.94
N LEU A 81 -3.51 7.46 7.67
CA LEU A 81 -3.37 6.12 8.19
C LEU A 81 -3.44 5.13 7.02
N ARG A 82 -2.55 4.15 7.00
CA ARG A 82 -2.54 3.08 6.01
C ARG A 82 -2.32 1.73 6.69
N TRP A 83 -3.04 0.74 6.23
CA TRP A 83 -2.84 -0.66 6.55
C TRP A 83 -2.49 -1.42 5.28
N ASP A 84 -1.41 -2.19 5.32
CA ASP A 84 -1.01 -3.13 4.27
C ASP A 84 -1.00 -4.54 4.82
N ALA A 85 -1.44 -5.49 4.02
CA ALA A 85 -1.46 -6.89 4.38
C ALA A 85 -1.07 -7.76 3.17
N MET A 86 -0.35 -8.84 3.42
CA MET A 86 0.07 -9.80 2.40
C MET A 86 0.12 -11.21 2.99
N GLY A 87 -0.23 -12.21 2.19
CA GLY A 87 -0.17 -13.60 2.63
C GLY A 87 -0.40 -14.59 1.51
N TYR A 88 -0.01 -15.83 1.77
CA TYR A 88 -0.31 -16.98 0.92
C TYR A 88 -1.57 -17.65 1.42
N ASP A 89 -2.44 -18.05 0.49
CA ASP A 89 -3.70 -18.77 0.78
C ASP A 89 -4.48 -18.12 1.93
N ILE A 90 -4.71 -16.82 1.79
CA ILE A 90 -5.25 -15.97 2.87
C ILE A 90 -6.62 -16.43 3.38
N PHE A 91 -7.39 -17.14 2.57
CA PHE A 91 -8.70 -17.69 2.96
C PHE A 91 -8.58 -18.85 3.95
N ASP A 92 -7.44 -19.58 3.90
CA ASP A 92 -7.16 -20.70 4.81
C ASP A 92 -6.24 -20.30 5.97
N ARG A 93 -5.29 -19.40 5.72
CA ARG A 93 -4.19 -19.06 6.66
C ARG A 93 -4.24 -17.63 7.19
N GLY A 94 -5.03 -16.75 6.57
CA GLY A 94 -5.04 -15.33 6.88
C GLY A 94 -3.81 -14.58 6.32
N PHE A 95 -3.74 -13.29 6.64
CA PHE A 95 -2.59 -12.48 6.22
C PHE A 95 -1.38 -12.77 7.10
N GLY A 96 -0.29 -13.17 6.46
CA GLY A 96 0.96 -13.50 7.13
C GLY A 96 1.80 -12.27 7.53
N VAL A 97 1.70 -11.19 6.77
CA VAL A 97 2.40 -9.93 7.01
C VAL A 97 1.40 -8.81 7.09
N ASN A 98 1.52 -8.00 8.12
CA ASN A 98 0.71 -6.81 8.29
C ASN A 98 1.60 -5.63 8.65
N ARG A 99 1.30 -4.48 8.07
CA ARG A 99 1.99 -3.22 8.34
C ARG A 99 0.96 -2.11 8.54
N ALA A 100 1.10 -1.37 9.64
CA ALA A 100 0.40 -0.11 9.82
C ALA A 100 1.36 1.05 9.59
N THR A 101 0.93 2.04 8.84
CA THR A 101 1.66 3.29 8.61
C THR A 101 0.83 4.44 9.11
N VAL A 102 1.40 5.24 10.00
CA VAL A 102 0.83 6.52 10.43
C VAL A 102 1.70 7.63 9.87
N GLY A 103 1.10 8.63 9.26
CA GLY A 103 1.86 9.69 8.64
C GLY A 103 1.15 11.03 8.61
N VAL A 104 1.91 12.05 8.24
CA VAL A 104 1.42 13.40 8.02
C VAL A 104 2.06 13.96 6.78
N ASN A 105 1.23 14.45 5.85
CA ASN A 105 1.66 15.22 4.70
C ASN A 105 1.49 16.72 4.99
N PHE A 106 2.52 17.48 4.75
CA PHE A 106 2.50 18.94 4.79
C PHE A 106 2.53 19.45 3.34
N VAL A 107 1.37 19.87 2.84
CA VAL A 107 1.25 20.41 1.48
C VAL A 107 1.65 21.88 1.49
N LEU A 108 2.70 22.20 0.74
CA LEU A 108 3.26 23.55 0.69
C LEU A 108 2.39 24.47 -0.17
N ASN A 109 2.41 25.74 0.18
CA ASN A 109 1.69 26.79 -0.56
C ASN A 109 2.60 27.31 -1.71
N THR A 110 2.43 26.72 -2.88
CA THR A 110 3.19 27.06 -4.08
C THR A 110 2.24 27.41 -5.23
N ASN A 111 2.61 28.40 -6.05
CA ASN A 111 1.74 28.88 -7.12
C ASN A 111 1.82 28.07 -8.40
N ASN A 112 2.99 27.48 -8.71
CA ASN A 112 3.27 26.89 -10.03
C ASN A 112 3.46 25.37 -10.01
N PHE A 113 3.57 24.76 -8.84
CA PHE A 113 3.78 23.31 -8.69
C PHE A 113 3.22 22.83 -7.36
N THR A 114 2.99 21.55 -7.27
CA THR A 114 2.58 20.94 -6.00
C THR A 114 3.82 20.38 -5.31
N SER A 115 4.07 20.82 -4.10
CA SER A 115 5.11 20.23 -3.26
C SER A 115 4.53 19.76 -1.93
N LEU A 116 5.02 18.66 -1.45
CA LEU A 116 4.66 18.16 -0.14
C LEU A 116 5.88 17.57 0.58
N PHE A 117 5.90 17.78 1.87
CA PHE A 117 6.79 17.10 2.79
C PHE A 117 5.98 16.06 3.58
N ARG A 118 6.49 14.83 3.66
CA ARG A 118 5.82 13.72 4.32
C ARG A 118 6.69 13.12 5.39
N VAL A 119 6.07 12.83 6.52
CA VAL A 119 6.67 12.07 7.63
C VAL A 119 5.81 10.85 7.86
N ASN A 120 6.38 9.64 7.78
CA ASN A 120 5.68 8.39 8.03
C ASN A 120 6.43 7.55 9.06
N TYR A 121 5.67 6.88 9.90
CA TYR A 121 6.14 5.81 10.77
C TYR A 121 5.43 4.52 10.39
N GLU A 122 6.20 3.46 10.11
CA GLU A 122 5.73 2.13 9.75
C GLU A 122 5.98 1.17 10.90
N HIS A 123 4.93 0.45 11.27
CA HIS A 123 4.99 -0.62 12.26
C HIS A 123 4.61 -1.95 11.62
N TYR A 124 5.48 -2.94 11.73
CA TYR A 124 5.28 -4.27 11.19
C TYR A 124 4.76 -5.21 12.29
N PHE A 125 3.63 -5.85 12.02
CA PHE A 125 3.09 -6.90 12.86
C PHE A 125 3.61 -8.24 12.35
N ARG A 126 4.42 -8.91 13.14
CA ARG A 126 4.92 -10.24 12.82
C ARG A 126 3.77 -11.23 12.98
N SER A 127 3.54 -12.06 11.97
CA SER A 127 2.71 -13.23 12.08
C SER A 127 3.60 -14.48 12.11
N SER A 128 2.96 -15.64 12.28
CA SER A 128 3.59 -16.96 12.25
C SER A 128 4.19 -17.36 10.88
N MET A 129 4.08 -16.51 9.86
CA MET A 129 4.67 -16.75 8.56
C MET A 129 6.18 -16.47 8.63
N ASP A 130 6.99 -17.42 8.21
CA ASP A 130 8.44 -17.27 8.13
C ASP A 130 8.81 -16.29 7.01
N MET A 131 8.98 -15.04 7.39
CA MET A 131 9.32 -13.94 6.49
C MET A 131 10.72 -14.06 5.89
N SER A 132 11.60 -14.86 6.51
CA SER A 132 12.97 -15.07 6.00
C SER A 132 12.97 -15.76 4.64
N LYS A 133 11.91 -16.51 4.33
CA LYS A 133 11.73 -17.16 3.02
C LYS A 133 11.23 -16.22 1.94
N LEU A 134 10.51 -15.16 2.31
CA LEU A 134 10.01 -14.14 1.37
C LEU A 134 11.04 -13.03 1.12
N PHE A 135 11.70 -12.62 2.16
CA PHE A 135 12.71 -11.57 2.10
C PHE A 135 14.02 -12.15 2.60
N LYS A 136 15.02 -12.22 1.74
CA LYS A 136 16.39 -12.70 2.10
C LYS A 136 17.08 -11.84 3.17
N SER A 137 16.35 -10.97 3.86
CA SER A 137 16.85 -10.04 4.85
C SER A 137 15.94 -10.01 6.08
N GLU A 138 16.50 -10.31 7.24
CA GLU A 138 15.82 -10.20 8.54
C GLU A 138 15.40 -8.76 8.87
N THR A 139 16.01 -7.76 8.23
CA THR A 139 15.76 -6.33 8.46
C THR A 139 14.48 -5.81 7.80
N ALA A 140 13.86 -6.57 6.90
CA ALA A 140 12.64 -6.16 6.21
C ALA A 140 11.40 -6.02 7.12
N SER A 141 11.49 -6.44 8.38
CA SER A 141 10.40 -6.38 9.37
C SER A 141 10.63 -5.35 10.48
N ASP A 142 11.65 -4.53 10.39
CA ASP A 142 11.92 -3.51 11.39
C ASP A 142 11.01 -2.29 11.22
N ASN A 143 10.63 -1.68 12.33
CA ASN A 143 9.90 -0.42 12.31
C ASN A 143 10.72 0.65 11.58
N LYS A 144 10.05 1.48 10.80
CA LYS A 144 10.72 2.45 9.94
C LYS A 144 10.14 3.84 10.09
N LEU A 145 11.01 4.83 10.20
CA LEU A 145 10.67 6.23 10.04
C LEU A 145 11.15 6.71 8.66
N SER A 146 10.26 7.29 7.87
CA SER A 146 10.61 7.87 6.57
C SER A 146 10.27 9.34 6.49
N LEU A 147 11.15 10.10 5.83
CA LEU A 147 10.97 11.50 5.48
C LEU A 147 11.05 11.60 3.96
N GLU A 148 10.04 12.18 3.35
CA GLU A 148 9.96 12.29 1.89
C GLU A 148 9.64 13.72 1.49
N PHE A 149 10.28 14.18 0.42
CA PHE A 149 9.95 15.45 -0.22
C PHE A 149 9.57 15.18 -1.68
N LEU A 150 8.35 15.56 -2.06
CA LEU A 150 7.81 15.34 -3.40
C LEU A 150 7.55 16.68 -4.08
N LEU A 151 8.04 16.81 -5.32
CA LEU A 151 7.74 17.92 -6.24
C LEU A 151 6.99 17.36 -7.45
N VAL A 152 5.87 18.00 -7.80
CA VAL A 152 5.09 17.69 -9.00
C VAL A 152 4.93 18.96 -9.82
N PHE A 153 5.52 18.96 -11.01
CA PHE A 153 5.51 20.06 -11.99
C PHE A 153 4.37 19.91 -13.00
#